data_f5ce6b9c1a23f1dafd4a8e3002d49a76
#
_entry.id   f5ce6b9c1a23f1dafd4a8e3002d49a76
#
_cell.length_a   1.000
_cell.length_b   1.000
_cell.length_c   1.000
_cell.angle_alpha   90.00
_cell.angle_beta   90.00
_cell.angle_gamma   90.00
#
_symmetry.space_group_name_H-M   'P 1'
#
loop_
_entity.id
_entity.type
_entity.pdbx_description
1 polymer ?
#
loop_
_entity_poly.entity_id
_entity_poly.type
_entity_poly.pdbx_seq_one_letter_code
_entity_poly.pdbx_strand_id
1 'polypeptide(L)'
;MGRILITGGAGFVGCNLAVALAGRQQDWEIIALDNLMRRGSELNLSRLREAGVEFIHGDVREPVDLKAAGPFDAMVECSAEPSVLAGFDDPSYSVQTNLLGAFNCFERARAEDAFVVFLSTSRVYPVAPQLRLVLEEAETRFELSATQPVAGVGPAGIGEDFPLAGARTLYGATKLSAELLIEEYADAYGLRAV
;
A
#
# COMPACT_ATOMS: atom_id res chain seq x y z
N MET A 1 19.20 17.47 4.30
CA MET A 1 17.97 17.13 5.02
C MET A 1 17.07 16.50 3.98
N GLY A 2 16.73 15.23 4.14
CA GLY A 2 15.88 14.52 3.18
C GLY A 2 14.40 14.71 3.50
N ARG A 3 13.51 14.47 2.51
CA ARG A 3 12.06 14.58 2.67
C ARG A 3 11.39 13.27 2.30
N ILE A 4 10.49 12.78 3.14
CA ILE A 4 9.70 11.56 2.91
C ILE A 4 8.23 11.94 2.82
N LEU A 5 7.60 11.62 1.69
CA LEU A 5 6.16 11.72 1.51
C LEU A 5 5.49 10.38 1.86
N ILE A 6 4.51 10.40 2.75
CA ILE A 6 3.70 9.23 3.11
C ILE A 6 2.27 9.50 2.66
N THR A 7 1.81 8.80 1.62
CA THR A 7 0.42 8.87 1.16
C THR A 7 -0.46 7.94 2.01
N GLY A 8 -1.76 8.25 2.16
CA GLY A 8 -2.58 7.60 3.19
C GLY A 8 -2.08 7.89 4.60
N GLY A 9 -1.41 9.04 4.77
CA GLY A 9 -0.64 9.40 5.95
C GLY A 9 -1.43 9.63 7.23
N ALA A 10 -2.74 9.87 7.15
CA ALA A 10 -3.65 9.90 8.30
C ALA A 10 -4.33 8.54 8.56
N GLY A 11 -4.13 7.55 7.68
CA GLY A 11 -4.61 6.18 7.87
C GLY A 11 -3.87 5.43 8.99
N PHE A 12 -4.33 4.21 9.29
CA PHE A 12 -3.73 3.39 10.36
C PHE A 12 -2.24 3.13 10.14
N VAL A 13 -1.86 2.66 8.95
CA VAL A 13 -0.45 2.34 8.66
C VAL A 13 0.36 3.62 8.50
N GLY A 14 -0.10 4.54 7.64
CA GLY A 14 0.62 5.77 7.32
C GLY A 14 0.93 6.63 8.55
N CYS A 15 -0.05 6.87 9.42
CA CYS A 15 0.17 7.66 10.63
C CYS A 15 1.17 7.00 11.60
N ASN A 16 1.04 5.69 11.85
CA ASN A 16 1.98 5.01 12.74
C ASN A 16 3.41 5.03 12.18
N LEU A 17 3.56 4.87 10.86
CA LEU A 17 4.85 4.97 10.21
C LEU A 17 5.42 6.41 10.28
N ALA A 18 4.60 7.41 9.95
CA ALA A 18 5.00 8.82 10.01
C ALA A 18 5.52 9.23 11.39
N VAL A 19 4.78 8.88 12.45
CA VAL A 19 5.17 9.15 13.83
C VAL A 19 6.46 8.41 14.21
N ALA A 20 6.59 7.14 13.81
CA ALA A 20 7.79 6.35 14.10
C ALA A 20 9.04 6.89 13.38
N LEU A 21 8.91 7.33 12.14
CA LEU A 21 10.01 7.91 11.37
C LEU A 21 10.40 9.28 11.92
N ALA A 22 9.46 10.15 12.22
CA ALA A 22 9.74 11.45 12.83
C ALA A 22 10.50 11.34 14.15
N GLY A 23 10.20 10.30 14.96
CA GLY A 23 10.92 10.05 16.21
C GLY A 23 12.34 9.47 16.05
N ARG A 24 12.66 8.84 14.90
CA ARG A 24 13.93 8.13 14.66
C ARG A 24 14.88 8.86 13.72
N GLN A 25 14.33 9.62 12.77
CA GLN A 25 15.07 10.23 11.66
C GLN A 25 15.05 11.77 11.78
N GLN A 26 15.83 12.30 12.73
CA GLN A 26 15.86 13.74 13.02
C GLN A 26 16.34 14.61 11.84
N ASP A 27 17.04 14.02 10.87
CA ASP A 27 17.54 14.70 9.68
C ASP A 27 16.54 14.65 8.49
N TRP A 28 15.35 14.04 8.68
CA TRP A 28 14.35 13.90 7.65
C TRP A 28 13.06 14.64 8.01
N GLU A 29 12.55 15.38 7.05
CA GLU A 29 11.21 15.99 7.11
C GLU A 29 10.18 14.95 6.65
N ILE A 30 9.17 14.70 7.48
CA ILE A 30 8.11 13.73 7.19
C ILE A 30 6.84 14.48 6.83
N ILE A 31 6.29 14.16 5.66
CA ILE A 31 5.08 14.75 5.12
C ILE A 31 4.02 13.65 5.01
N ALA A 32 2.86 13.87 5.59
CA ALA A 32 1.70 12.98 5.51
C ALA A 32 0.64 13.60 4.60
N LEU A 33 0.26 12.92 3.51
CA LEU A 33 -0.83 13.33 2.62
C LEU A 33 -1.99 12.35 2.75
N ASP A 34 -3.21 12.87 2.98
CA ASP A 34 -4.42 12.06 3.11
C ASP A 34 -5.65 12.90 2.76
N ASN A 35 -6.66 12.28 2.15
CA ASN A 35 -7.92 12.95 1.81
C ASN A 35 -8.96 12.90 2.95
N LEU A 36 -8.67 12.22 4.06
CA LEU A 36 -9.55 12.02 5.21
C LEU A 36 -10.92 11.39 4.88
N MET A 37 -11.01 10.73 3.72
CA MET A 37 -12.26 10.10 3.28
C MET A 37 -12.67 8.94 4.20
N ARG A 38 -11.69 8.22 4.75
CA ARG A 38 -11.95 7.14 5.69
C ARG A 38 -12.26 7.71 7.07
N ARG A 39 -13.49 7.47 7.52
CA ARG A 39 -13.94 7.90 8.85
C ARG A 39 -12.99 7.40 9.95
N GLY A 40 -12.55 8.30 10.81
CA GLY A 40 -11.60 8.05 11.89
C GLY A 40 -10.16 8.46 11.56
N SER A 41 -9.80 8.66 10.28
CA SER A 41 -8.48 9.16 9.90
C SER A 41 -8.19 10.54 10.49
N GLU A 42 -9.22 11.39 10.60
CA GLU A 42 -9.14 12.72 11.21
C GLU A 42 -8.66 12.70 12.67
N LEU A 43 -8.87 11.59 13.39
CA LEU A 43 -8.41 11.44 14.78
C LEU A 43 -6.87 11.32 14.88
N ASN A 44 -6.21 10.96 13.80
CA ASN A 44 -4.75 10.87 13.76
C ASN A 44 -4.04 12.21 13.53
N LEU A 45 -4.76 13.27 13.17
CA LEU A 45 -4.16 14.58 12.90
C LEU A 45 -3.47 15.19 14.13
N SER A 46 -3.98 14.96 15.34
CA SER A 46 -3.31 15.40 16.58
C SER A 46 -1.98 14.68 16.77
N ARG A 47 -1.95 13.37 16.53
CA ARG A 47 -0.73 12.54 16.66
C ARG A 47 0.37 12.96 15.67
N LEU A 48 -0.01 13.23 14.42
CA LEU A 48 0.92 13.73 13.40
C LEU A 48 1.49 15.08 13.81
N ARG A 49 0.66 16.01 14.26
CA ARG A 49 1.07 17.34 14.72
C ARG A 49 2.02 17.26 15.92
N GLU A 50 1.71 16.45 16.92
CA GLU A 50 2.52 16.24 18.12
C GLU A 50 3.90 15.64 17.79
N ALA A 51 3.98 14.81 16.74
CA ALA A 51 5.21 14.23 16.23
C ALA A 51 6.01 15.19 15.31
N GLY A 52 5.51 16.41 15.02
CA GLY A 52 6.15 17.33 14.10
C GLY A 52 6.07 16.94 12.62
N VAL A 53 5.11 16.08 12.26
CA VAL A 53 4.84 15.69 10.88
C VAL A 53 4.00 16.75 10.18
N GLU A 54 4.45 17.21 9.01
CA GLU A 54 3.64 18.08 8.16
C GLU A 54 2.46 17.30 7.59
N PHE A 55 1.24 17.84 7.74
CA PHE A 55 0.04 17.23 7.15
C PHE A 55 -0.47 18.06 5.98
N ILE A 56 -0.70 17.39 4.86
CA ILE A 56 -1.31 17.96 3.65
C ILE A 56 -2.63 17.24 3.41
N HIS A 57 -3.73 17.99 3.37
CA HIS A 57 -5.01 17.48 2.91
C HIS A 57 -4.97 17.40 1.38
N GLY A 58 -5.03 16.17 0.84
CA GLY A 58 -4.94 15.94 -0.60
C GLY A 58 -5.34 14.51 -0.96
N ASP A 59 -5.69 14.31 -2.21
CA ASP A 59 -6.15 13.04 -2.76
C ASP A 59 -5.17 12.50 -3.81
N VAL A 60 -4.72 11.25 -3.66
CA VAL A 60 -3.80 10.62 -4.62
C VAL A 60 -4.41 10.46 -6.02
N ARG A 61 -5.73 10.52 -6.14
CA ARG A 61 -6.43 10.53 -7.43
C ARG A 61 -6.21 11.81 -8.22
N GLU A 62 -5.81 12.88 -7.54
CA GLU A 62 -5.61 14.22 -8.11
C GLU A 62 -4.12 14.55 -8.18
N PRO A 63 -3.48 14.50 -9.36
CA PRO A 63 -2.05 14.79 -9.49
C PRO A 63 -1.64 16.17 -8.97
N VAL A 64 -2.56 17.13 -8.96
CA VAL A 64 -2.29 18.47 -8.43
C VAL A 64 -2.08 18.46 -6.92
N ASP A 65 -2.79 17.61 -6.20
CA ASP A 65 -2.67 17.48 -4.75
C ASP A 65 -1.32 16.87 -4.36
N LEU A 66 -0.83 15.88 -5.13
CA LEU A 66 0.50 15.32 -4.94
C LEU A 66 1.62 16.37 -5.14
N LYS A 67 1.40 17.36 -5.99
CA LYS A 67 2.35 18.48 -6.19
C LYS A 67 2.42 19.40 -4.98
N ALA A 68 1.36 19.48 -4.18
CA ALA A 68 1.36 20.31 -2.97
C ALA A 68 2.38 19.84 -1.91
N ALA A 69 2.80 18.56 -1.96
CA ALA A 69 3.88 18.05 -1.10
C ALA A 69 5.27 18.67 -1.41
N GLY A 70 5.41 19.39 -2.53
CA GLY A 70 6.72 19.87 -2.98
C GLY A 70 7.65 18.71 -3.38
N PRO A 71 8.96 18.96 -3.51
CA PRO A 71 9.94 17.91 -3.81
C PRO A 71 10.17 16.99 -2.60
N PHE A 72 10.49 15.72 -2.87
CA PHE A 72 10.81 14.70 -1.85
C PHE A 72 11.81 13.69 -2.41
N ASP A 73 12.56 13.03 -1.51
CA ASP A 73 13.60 12.06 -1.86
C ASP A 73 13.09 10.60 -1.79
N ALA A 74 12.03 10.39 -1.00
CA ALA A 74 11.40 9.08 -0.87
C ALA A 74 9.89 9.22 -0.68
N MET A 75 9.16 8.20 -1.14
CA MET A 75 7.71 8.06 -0.94
C MET A 75 7.40 6.71 -0.32
N VAL A 76 6.49 6.70 0.66
CA VAL A 76 5.84 5.46 1.11
C VAL A 76 4.38 5.54 0.72
N GLU A 77 3.98 4.70 -0.23
CA GLU A 77 2.60 4.63 -0.74
C GLU A 77 1.77 3.70 0.16
N CYS A 78 0.99 4.31 1.08
CA CYS A 78 0.09 3.61 1.99
C CYS A 78 -1.39 3.87 1.69
N SER A 79 -1.69 4.65 0.64
CA SER A 79 -3.07 5.00 0.32
C SER A 79 -3.81 3.82 -0.31
N ALA A 80 -4.97 3.50 0.21
CA ALA A 80 -5.85 2.51 -0.38
C ALA A 80 -7.26 2.59 0.21
N GLU A 81 -8.26 2.17 -0.59
CA GLU A 81 -9.50 1.61 -0.04
C GLU A 81 -9.27 0.10 0.19
N PRO A 82 -8.96 -0.32 1.42
CA PRO A 82 -8.55 -1.71 1.70
C PRO A 82 -9.74 -2.65 1.90
N SER A 83 -10.97 -2.12 1.96
CA SER A 83 -12.17 -2.92 2.19
C SER A 83 -12.57 -3.68 0.94
N VAL A 84 -12.62 -5.01 1.06
CA VAL A 84 -13.17 -5.86 0.01
C VAL A 84 -14.64 -5.55 -0.24
N LEU A 85 -15.41 -5.25 0.82
CA LEU A 85 -16.83 -4.93 0.71
C LEU A 85 -17.06 -3.59 0.01
N ALA A 86 -16.24 -2.58 0.27
CA ALA A 86 -16.33 -1.30 -0.44
C ALA A 86 -16.17 -1.46 -1.96
N GLY A 87 -15.37 -2.42 -2.41
CA GLY A 87 -15.24 -2.73 -3.83
C GLY A 87 -16.50 -3.32 -4.48
N PHE A 88 -17.44 -3.86 -3.69
CA PHE A 88 -18.76 -4.28 -4.20
C PHE A 88 -19.73 -3.08 -4.24
N ASP A 89 -19.65 -2.18 -3.27
CA ASP A 89 -20.54 -1.02 -3.17
C ASP A 89 -20.14 0.08 -4.14
N ASP A 90 -18.84 0.39 -4.25
CA ASP A 90 -18.28 1.39 -5.16
C ASP A 90 -16.99 0.89 -5.84
N PRO A 91 -17.13 0.10 -6.91
CA PRO A 91 -15.98 -0.38 -7.66
C PRO A 91 -15.18 0.73 -8.33
N SER A 92 -15.84 1.83 -8.72
CA SER A 92 -15.18 2.98 -9.36
C SER A 92 -14.23 3.66 -8.40
N TYR A 93 -14.66 3.96 -7.17
CA TYR A 93 -13.81 4.54 -6.13
C TYR A 93 -12.61 3.65 -5.83
N SER A 94 -12.84 2.34 -5.69
CA SER A 94 -11.78 1.37 -5.42
C SER A 94 -10.70 1.35 -6.50
N VAL A 95 -11.09 1.36 -7.78
CA VAL A 95 -10.15 1.38 -8.91
C VAL A 95 -9.41 2.72 -8.98
N GLN A 96 -10.14 3.83 -8.87
CA GLN A 96 -9.55 5.17 -8.94
C GLN A 96 -8.54 5.40 -7.80
N THR A 97 -8.85 4.97 -6.59
CA THR A 97 -7.97 5.15 -5.42
C THR A 97 -6.78 4.21 -5.48
N ASN A 98 -7.02 2.89 -5.67
CA ASN A 98 -5.97 1.89 -5.49
C ASN A 98 -5.08 1.72 -6.72
N LEU A 99 -5.59 1.90 -7.92
CA LEU A 99 -4.82 1.73 -9.14
C LEU A 99 -4.38 3.08 -9.73
N LEU A 100 -5.33 3.98 -10.02
CA LEU A 100 -4.98 5.27 -10.61
C LEU A 100 -4.26 6.17 -9.60
N GLY A 101 -4.64 6.11 -8.32
CA GLY A 101 -3.90 6.79 -7.25
C GLY A 101 -2.45 6.31 -7.13
N ALA A 102 -2.23 4.99 -7.15
CA ALA A 102 -0.87 4.43 -7.16
C ALA A 102 -0.08 4.86 -8.40
N PHE A 103 -0.70 4.80 -9.59
CA PHE A 103 -0.09 5.30 -10.82
C PHE A 103 0.35 6.77 -10.69
N ASN A 104 -0.51 7.65 -10.19
CA ASN A 104 -0.18 9.06 -9.98
C ASN A 104 0.98 9.23 -8.99
N CYS A 105 1.04 8.39 -7.93
CA CYS A 105 2.14 8.37 -6.98
C CYS A 105 3.46 7.96 -7.66
N PHE A 106 3.45 6.92 -8.51
CA PHE A 106 4.64 6.48 -9.24
C PHE A 106 5.13 7.53 -10.24
N GLU A 107 4.23 8.17 -10.98
CA GLU A 107 4.56 9.28 -11.88
C GLU A 107 5.16 10.46 -11.10
N ARG A 108 4.59 10.79 -9.94
CA ARG A 108 5.12 11.87 -9.11
C ARG A 108 6.51 11.53 -8.57
N ALA A 109 6.72 10.31 -8.07
CA ALA A 109 8.01 9.85 -7.56
C ALA A 109 9.07 9.79 -8.67
N ARG A 110 8.70 9.31 -9.87
CA ARG A 110 9.59 9.31 -11.04
C ARG A 110 10.02 10.72 -11.43
N ALA A 111 9.12 11.69 -11.38
CA ALA A 111 9.44 13.08 -11.70
C ALA A 111 10.39 13.74 -10.69
N GLU A 112 10.44 13.24 -9.45
CA GLU A 112 11.35 13.71 -8.39
C GLU A 112 12.64 12.88 -8.27
N ASP A 113 12.82 11.82 -9.08
CA ASP A 113 13.87 10.81 -8.92
C ASP A 113 13.87 10.17 -7.50
N ALA A 114 12.69 10.04 -6.91
CA ALA A 114 12.52 9.59 -5.54
C ALA A 114 12.48 8.04 -5.44
N PHE A 115 12.89 7.51 -4.28
CA PHE A 115 12.73 6.10 -3.95
C PHE A 115 11.29 5.80 -3.49
N VAL A 116 10.70 4.69 -3.95
CA VAL A 116 9.33 4.29 -3.59
C VAL A 116 9.30 3.02 -2.76
N VAL A 117 8.59 3.07 -1.65
CA VAL A 117 8.13 1.88 -0.91
C VAL A 117 6.63 1.74 -1.16
N PHE A 118 6.25 0.66 -1.87
CA PHE A 118 4.84 0.40 -2.19
C PHE A 118 4.27 -0.68 -1.27
N LEU A 119 3.21 -0.34 -0.52
CA LEU A 119 2.54 -1.33 0.33
C LEU A 119 1.51 -2.13 -0.45
N SER A 120 1.85 -3.37 -0.77
CA SER A 120 0.95 -4.32 -1.38
C SER A 120 0.18 -5.17 -0.34
N THR A 121 -0.32 -6.32 -0.71
CA THR A 121 -1.21 -7.14 0.12
C THR A 121 -1.18 -8.62 -0.27
N SER A 122 -1.37 -9.53 0.68
CA SER A 122 -1.61 -10.94 0.38
C SER A 122 -2.91 -11.20 -0.40
N ARG A 123 -3.80 -10.20 -0.56
CA ARG A 123 -5.01 -10.32 -1.39
C ARG A 123 -4.73 -10.35 -2.90
N VAL A 124 -3.47 -10.17 -3.31
CA VAL A 124 -3.02 -10.40 -4.69
C VAL A 124 -3.15 -11.88 -5.09
N TYR A 125 -3.15 -12.80 -4.13
CA TYR A 125 -3.34 -14.21 -4.39
C TYR A 125 -4.81 -14.54 -4.72
N PRO A 126 -5.08 -15.39 -5.74
CA PRO A 126 -6.43 -15.75 -6.15
C PRO A 126 -7.14 -16.64 -5.13
N VAL A 127 -8.47 -16.50 -5.05
CA VAL A 127 -9.30 -17.21 -4.05
C VAL A 127 -9.34 -18.72 -4.28
N ALA A 128 -9.53 -19.16 -5.51
CA ALA A 128 -9.76 -20.59 -5.80
C ALA A 128 -8.60 -21.53 -5.39
N PRO A 129 -7.31 -21.19 -5.62
CA PRO A 129 -6.22 -21.99 -5.09
C PRO A 129 -6.17 -22.02 -3.56
N GLN A 130 -6.48 -20.90 -2.89
CA GLN A 130 -6.48 -20.83 -1.42
C GLN A 130 -7.54 -21.75 -0.80
N LEU A 131 -8.70 -21.91 -1.44
CA LEU A 131 -9.76 -22.82 -0.97
C LEU A 131 -9.38 -24.31 -1.06
N ARG A 132 -8.29 -24.66 -1.72
CA ARG A 132 -7.79 -26.03 -1.82
C ARG A 132 -6.70 -26.34 -0.79
N LEU A 133 -6.30 -25.35 0.03
CA LEU A 133 -5.26 -25.56 1.05
C LEU A 133 -5.73 -26.56 2.09
N VAL A 134 -4.86 -27.48 2.46
CA VAL A 134 -5.09 -28.44 3.54
C VAL A 134 -4.65 -27.82 4.85
N LEU A 135 -5.61 -27.70 5.77
CA LEU A 135 -5.39 -27.16 7.11
C LEU A 135 -5.52 -28.27 8.14
N GLU A 136 -4.70 -28.23 9.14
CA GLU A 136 -4.75 -29.08 10.33
C GLU A 136 -5.16 -28.23 11.55
N GLU A 137 -6.07 -28.75 12.35
CA GLU A 137 -6.51 -28.07 13.56
C GLU A 137 -5.46 -28.31 14.67
N ALA A 138 -4.82 -27.25 15.14
CA ALA A 138 -3.94 -27.23 16.29
C ALA A 138 -4.70 -26.69 17.53
N GLU A 139 -4.07 -26.70 18.68
CA GLU A 139 -4.71 -26.33 19.96
C GLU A 139 -5.37 -24.95 19.95
N THR A 140 -4.77 -23.96 19.26
CA THR A 140 -5.20 -22.55 19.30
C THR A 140 -5.44 -21.94 17.93
N ARG A 141 -5.12 -22.66 16.84
CA ARG A 141 -5.20 -22.13 15.46
C ARG A 141 -5.25 -23.25 14.43
N PHE A 142 -5.56 -22.89 13.19
CA PHE A 142 -5.32 -23.75 12.05
C PHE A 142 -3.87 -23.56 11.54
N GLU A 143 -3.23 -24.64 11.17
CA GLU A 143 -1.90 -24.67 10.58
C GLU A 143 -1.95 -25.30 9.19
N LEU A 144 -1.02 -24.90 8.31
CA LEU A 144 -0.88 -25.52 7.00
C LEU A 144 -0.28 -26.90 7.15
N SER A 145 -0.92 -27.93 6.57
CA SER A 145 -0.34 -29.27 6.50
C SER A 145 0.99 -29.26 5.74
N ALA A 146 1.88 -30.16 6.11
CA ALA A 146 3.18 -30.32 5.45
C ALA A 146 3.05 -30.69 3.97
N THR A 147 1.94 -31.32 3.57
CA THR A 147 1.67 -31.69 2.19
C THR A 147 0.52 -30.86 1.64
N GLN A 148 0.79 -30.11 0.59
CA GLN A 148 -0.17 -29.22 -0.05
C GLN A 148 -0.39 -29.56 -1.52
N PRO A 149 -1.64 -29.44 -2.01
CA PRO A 149 -1.96 -29.70 -3.43
C PRO A 149 -1.65 -28.50 -4.35
N VAL A 150 -1.19 -27.40 -3.80
CA VAL A 150 -0.90 -26.15 -4.53
C VAL A 150 0.60 -25.81 -4.36
N ALA A 151 1.27 -25.49 -5.46
CA ALA A 151 2.66 -25.03 -5.44
C ALA A 151 2.80 -23.73 -4.63
N GLY A 152 3.99 -23.47 -4.11
CA GLY A 152 4.28 -22.25 -3.35
C GLY A 152 3.67 -22.24 -1.93
N VAL A 153 3.27 -23.38 -1.40
CA VAL A 153 2.68 -23.49 -0.04
C VAL A 153 3.41 -24.55 0.76
N GLY A 154 3.73 -24.22 1.99
CA GLY A 154 4.34 -25.14 2.94
C GLY A 154 3.96 -24.80 4.38
N PRO A 155 4.51 -25.52 5.37
CA PRO A 155 4.20 -25.27 6.78
C PRO A 155 4.53 -23.86 7.26
N ALA A 156 5.48 -23.18 6.59
CA ALA A 156 5.88 -21.80 6.92
C ALA A 156 4.91 -20.74 6.38
N GLY A 157 4.01 -21.09 5.45
CA GLY A 157 3.09 -20.15 4.85
C GLY A 157 2.96 -20.30 3.33
N ILE A 158 2.43 -19.26 2.71
CA ILE A 158 2.30 -19.09 1.26
C ILE A 158 3.48 -18.24 0.79
N GLY A 159 4.27 -18.76 -0.12
CA GLY A 159 5.41 -18.06 -0.72
C GLY A 159 5.04 -17.25 -1.96
N GLU A 160 6.00 -16.51 -2.51
CA GLU A 160 5.82 -15.65 -3.68
C GLU A 160 5.69 -16.44 -4.99
N ASP A 161 6.04 -17.71 -5.00
CA ASP A 161 5.84 -18.66 -6.10
C ASP A 161 4.40 -19.26 -6.14
N PHE A 162 3.49 -18.79 -5.26
CA PHE A 162 2.10 -19.16 -5.32
C PHE A 162 1.44 -18.67 -6.62
N PRO A 163 0.61 -19.50 -7.29
CA PRO A 163 0.05 -19.12 -8.60
C PRO A 163 -0.82 -17.86 -8.51
N LEU A 164 -0.57 -16.91 -9.41
CA LEU A 164 -1.35 -15.67 -9.52
C LEU A 164 -2.53 -15.76 -10.51
N ALA A 165 -2.68 -16.88 -11.23
CA ALA A 165 -3.78 -17.06 -12.18
C ALA A 165 -5.10 -17.33 -11.47
N GLY A 166 -6.14 -16.52 -11.75
CA GLY A 166 -7.49 -16.70 -11.21
C GLY A 166 -8.11 -15.44 -10.64
N ALA A 167 -9.40 -15.52 -10.30
CA ALA A 167 -10.15 -14.42 -9.71
C ALA A 167 -9.73 -14.18 -8.26
N ARG A 168 -9.66 -12.90 -7.89
CA ARG A 168 -9.44 -12.37 -6.55
C ARG A 168 -10.43 -11.23 -6.31
N THR A 169 -10.40 -10.59 -5.18
CA THR A 169 -11.24 -9.41 -4.97
C THR A 169 -10.80 -8.25 -5.85
N LEU A 170 -11.68 -7.26 -6.07
CA LEU A 170 -11.31 -6.03 -6.80
C LEU A 170 -10.12 -5.32 -6.12
N TYR A 171 -10.11 -5.28 -4.79
CA TYR A 171 -8.97 -4.79 -4.01
C TYR A 171 -7.66 -5.49 -4.38
N GLY A 172 -7.67 -6.83 -4.37
CA GLY A 172 -6.48 -7.61 -4.76
C GLY A 172 -6.08 -7.40 -6.22
N ALA A 173 -7.06 -7.26 -7.12
CA ALA A 173 -6.80 -7.00 -8.54
C ALA A 173 -6.14 -5.64 -8.76
N THR A 174 -6.61 -4.59 -8.09
CA THR A 174 -6.02 -3.24 -8.19
C THR A 174 -4.60 -3.20 -7.61
N LYS A 175 -4.35 -3.88 -6.49
CA LYS A 175 -3.00 -3.93 -5.89
C LYS A 175 -2.02 -4.74 -6.76
N LEU A 176 -2.42 -5.89 -7.29
CA LEU A 176 -1.58 -6.65 -8.25
C LEU A 176 -1.29 -5.85 -9.52
N SER A 177 -2.28 -5.12 -10.04
CA SER A 177 -2.05 -4.25 -11.20
C SER A 177 -1.05 -3.14 -10.89
N ALA A 178 -1.06 -2.60 -9.69
CA ALA A 178 -0.07 -1.62 -9.25
C ALA A 178 1.33 -2.23 -9.07
N GLU A 179 1.44 -3.51 -8.60
CA GLU A 179 2.72 -4.23 -8.58
C GLU A 179 3.31 -4.37 -9.99
N LEU A 180 2.50 -4.79 -10.96
CA LEU A 180 2.94 -4.89 -12.36
C LEU A 180 3.36 -3.53 -12.92
N LEU A 181 2.64 -2.45 -12.59
CA LEU A 181 3.02 -1.11 -13.02
C LEU A 181 4.36 -0.67 -12.42
N ILE A 182 4.58 -0.85 -11.12
CA ILE A 182 5.82 -0.41 -10.47
C ILE A 182 7.03 -1.21 -10.97
N GLU A 183 6.85 -2.50 -11.29
CA GLU A 183 7.86 -3.33 -11.93
C GLU A 183 8.27 -2.77 -13.31
N GLU A 184 7.29 -2.45 -14.16
CA GLU A 184 7.53 -1.80 -15.45
C GLU A 184 8.18 -0.42 -15.30
N TYR A 185 7.78 0.36 -14.27
CA TYR A 185 8.40 1.65 -13.99
C TYR A 185 9.86 1.52 -13.55
N ALA A 186 10.18 0.47 -12.80
CA ALA A 186 11.55 0.18 -12.41
C ALA A 186 12.42 -0.22 -13.62
N ASP A 187 11.92 -1.10 -14.47
CA ASP A 187 12.65 -1.61 -15.64
C ASP A 187 12.78 -0.54 -16.75
N ALA A 188 11.67 0.06 -17.17
CA ALA A 188 11.64 0.94 -18.33
C ALA A 188 12.09 2.39 -18.03
N TYR A 189 11.86 2.87 -16.81
CA TYR A 189 12.11 4.28 -16.45
C TYR A 189 13.11 4.45 -15.32
N GLY A 190 13.66 3.35 -14.77
CA GLY A 190 14.65 3.39 -13.70
C GLY A 190 14.11 3.86 -12.34
N LEU A 191 12.78 3.77 -12.11
CA LEU A 191 12.20 4.10 -10.82
C LEU A 191 12.76 3.15 -9.75
N ARG A 192 13.37 3.71 -8.72
CA ARG A 192 13.88 2.92 -7.60
C ARG A 192 12.73 2.58 -6.67
N ALA A 193 12.35 1.30 -6.58
CA ALA A 193 11.19 0.88 -5.81
C ALA A 193 11.38 -0.47 -5.11
N VAL A 194 10.59 -0.70 -4.06
CA VAL A 194 10.46 -1.95 -3.34
C VAL A 194 9.02 -2.10 -2.83
#